data_2eade5186265e3f628ee23697aad9a9e
#
_entry.id   2eade5186265e3f628ee23697aad9a9e
#
_cell.length_a   1.000
_cell.length_b   1.000
_cell.length_c   1.000
_cell.angle_alpha   90.00
_cell.angle_beta   90.00
_cell.angle_gamma   90.00
#
_symmetry.space_group_name_H-M   'P 1'
#
loop_
_entity.id
_entity.type
_entity.pdbx_description
1 polymer ?
#
loop_
_entity_poly.entity_id
_entity_poly.type
_entity_poly.pdbx_seq_one_letter_code
_entity_poly.pdbx_strand_id
1 'polypeptide(L)'
;MPETIMGETIDRDGPRGGDFAAEIAGLQTQFDLLRYMHRVRQAYGFKSFMICHVRGFDGDKLSASALLSNMPAELVSKYDSLAMAHYSVGVRRLKETTTPFCITVEDWERENESSADMVSYLVMLREYGITQANYFPVHDADGRRATVIWMGGESDLTMATMMELQMIAIHVFNRLMEIASLLKENAVTLSEREIQCLNWTAAGKTSAEIAGILGLSEHTVNHYLNHVTKKLDAVNRTQAVVKAIKKGYIS
;
A
#
# COMPACT_ATOMS: atom_id res chain seq x y z
N MET A 1 -22.46 -37.30 -27.06
CA MET A 1 -21.25 -37.31 -26.22
C MET A 1 -21.04 -35.91 -25.76
N PRO A 2 -21.40 -35.51 -24.52
CA PRO A 2 -21.05 -34.20 -24.00
C PRO A 2 -19.72 -34.29 -23.27
N GLU A 3 -18.80 -33.39 -23.60
CA GLU A 3 -17.52 -33.18 -22.94
C GLU A 3 -17.74 -32.71 -21.50
N THR A 4 -17.17 -33.48 -20.59
CA THR A 4 -17.12 -33.14 -19.16
C THR A 4 -16.01 -32.13 -18.98
N ILE A 5 -16.37 -30.85 -18.83
CA ILE A 5 -15.49 -29.83 -18.27
C ILE A 5 -15.43 -30.07 -16.77
N MET A 6 -14.23 -30.37 -16.26
CA MET A 6 -13.93 -30.54 -14.85
C MET A 6 -14.44 -29.33 -14.07
N GLY A 7 -15.45 -29.58 -13.24
CA GLY A 7 -15.95 -28.59 -12.30
C GLY A 7 -14.93 -28.38 -11.19
N GLU A 8 -14.25 -27.24 -11.18
CA GLU A 8 -13.74 -26.66 -9.95
C GLU A 8 -14.96 -26.40 -9.06
N THR A 9 -15.09 -27.18 -8.02
CA THR A 9 -15.99 -26.87 -6.89
C THR A 9 -15.52 -25.53 -6.32
N ILE A 10 -16.20 -24.46 -6.69
CA ILE A 10 -16.04 -23.18 -6.04
C ILE A 10 -16.48 -23.42 -4.58
N ASP A 11 -15.48 -23.46 -3.70
CA ASP A 11 -15.68 -23.48 -2.27
C ASP A 11 -16.47 -22.22 -1.89
N ARG A 12 -17.78 -22.42 -1.68
CA ARG A 12 -18.71 -21.35 -1.31
C ARG A 12 -18.61 -20.95 0.15
N ASP A 13 -17.72 -21.62 0.91
CA ASP A 13 -17.33 -21.22 2.25
C ASP A 13 -16.24 -20.12 2.18
N GLY A 14 -16.62 -18.98 1.60
CA GLY A 14 -15.92 -17.74 1.78
C GLY A 14 -15.98 -17.32 3.27
N PRO A 15 -15.24 -16.26 3.69
CA PRO A 15 -15.07 -15.88 5.10
C PRO A 15 -16.36 -15.47 5.83
N ARG A 16 -17.53 -15.75 5.27
CA ARG A 16 -18.83 -15.52 5.88
C ARG A 16 -19.02 -16.48 7.06
N GLY A 17 -18.92 -15.96 8.27
CA GLY A 17 -19.17 -16.72 9.50
C GLY A 17 -18.02 -17.56 10.04
N GLY A 18 -16.81 -17.47 9.43
CA GLY A 18 -15.58 -18.08 9.94
C GLY A 18 -14.83 -17.16 10.90
N ASP A 19 -13.81 -17.69 11.60
CA ASP A 19 -12.88 -16.90 12.40
C ASP A 19 -11.85 -16.21 11.47
N PHE A 20 -12.32 -15.18 10.74
CA PHE A 20 -11.46 -14.40 9.85
C PHE A 20 -10.29 -13.75 10.60
N ALA A 21 -10.43 -13.46 11.91
CA ALA A 21 -9.38 -12.84 12.70
C ALA A 21 -8.19 -13.80 12.88
N ALA A 22 -8.47 -15.07 13.24
CA ALA A 22 -7.42 -16.09 13.35
C ALA A 22 -6.79 -16.39 11.99
N GLU A 23 -7.60 -16.46 10.92
CA GLU A 23 -7.11 -16.70 9.57
C GLU A 23 -6.15 -15.58 9.13
N ILE A 24 -6.55 -14.30 9.26
CA ILE A 24 -5.73 -13.15 8.87
C ILE A 24 -4.44 -13.08 9.70
N ALA A 25 -4.51 -13.37 11.01
CA ALA A 25 -3.34 -13.39 11.88
C ALA A 25 -2.30 -14.45 11.43
N GLY A 26 -2.75 -15.55 10.81
CA GLY A 26 -1.90 -16.60 10.29
C GLY A 26 -1.15 -16.26 8.99
N LEU A 27 -1.54 -15.21 8.26
CA LEU A 27 -0.93 -14.84 6.98
C LEU A 27 0.48 -14.27 7.20
N GLN A 28 1.47 -14.73 6.44
CA GLN A 28 2.88 -14.39 6.68
C GLN A 28 3.45 -13.35 5.69
N THR A 29 2.85 -13.23 4.52
CA THR A 29 3.37 -12.38 3.45
C THR A 29 2.29 -11.46 2.87
N GLN A 30 2.71 -10.39 2.19
CA GLN A 30 1.78 -9.55 1.41
C GLN A 30 1.05 -10.35 0.32
N PHE A 31 1.69 -11.40 -0.22
CA PHE A 31 1.06 -12.27 -1.20
C PHE A 31 -0.08 -13.09 -0.58
N ASP A 32 0.09 -13.59 0.64
CA ASP A 32 -0.99 -14.29 1.36
C ASP A 32 -2.17 -13.35 1.61
N LEU A 33 -1.90 -12.10 2.03
CA LEU A 33 -2.93 -11.07 2.18
C LEU A 33 -3.63 -10.77 0.85
N LEU A 34 -2.89 -10.67 -0.25
CA LEU A 34 -3.46 -10.45 -1.58
C LEU A 34 -4.42 -11.60 -1.95
N ARG A 35 -4.02 -12.85 -1.73
CA ARG A 35 -4.87 -14.02 -1.97
C ARG A 35 -6.11 -14.01 -1.09
N TYR A 36 -5.97 -13.67 0.19
CA TYR A 36 -7.09 -13.53 1.11
C TYR A 36 -8.08 -12.46 0.61
N MET A 37 -7.59 -11.28 0.25
CA MET A 37 -8.42 -10.20 -0.30
C MET A 37 -9.13 -10.60 -1.60
N HIS A 38 -8.51 -11.41 -2.44
CA HIS A 38 -9.16 -11.97 -3.63
C HIS A 38 -10.32 -12.89 -3.27
N ARG A 39 -10.20 -13.73 -2.22
CA ARG A 39 -11.32 -14.59 -1.76
C ARG A 39 -12.46 -13.76 -1.20
N VAL A 40 -12.16 -12.76 -0.36
CA VAL A 40 -13.17 -11.82 0.14
C VAL A 40 -13.90 -11.14 -1.02
N ARG A 41 -13.14 -10.59 -1.99
CA ARG A 41 -13.69 -9.98 -3.20
C ARG A 41 -14.69 -10.89 -3.92
N GLN A 42 -14.33 -12.15 -4.13
CA GLN A 42 -15.18 -13.13 -4.80
C GLN A 42 -16.42 -13.48 -3.97
N ALA A 43 -16.27 -13.71 -2.66
CA ALA A 43 -17.35 -14.07 -1.75
C ALA A 43 -18.45 -13.00 -1.67
N TYR A 44 -18.07 -11.71 -1.79
CA TYR A 44 -18.99 -10.58 -1.73
C TYR A 44 -19.35 -10.00 -3.12
N GLY A 45 -18.85 -10.58 -4.20
CA GLY A 45 -19.19 -10.17 -5.57
C GLY A 45 -18.55 -8.87 -6.05
N PHE A 46 -17.52 -8.36 -5.35
CA PHE A 46 -16.80 -7.16 -5.79
C PHE A 46 -15.93 -7.40 -7.03
N LYS A 47 -15.69 -6.37 -7.81
CA LYS A 47 -14.83 -6.41 -9.01
C LYS A 47 -13.38 -6.17 -8.66
N SER A 48 -13.11 -5.19 -7.80
CA SER A 48 -11.77 -4.82 -7.40
C SER A 48 -11.72 -4.39 -5.93
N PHE A 49 -10.51 -4.35 -5.38
CA PHE A 49 -10.22 -3.78 -4.07
C PHE A 49 -8.93 -2.97 -4.09
N MET A 50 -8.79 -2.09 -3.11
CA MET A 50 -7.58 -1.34 -2.86
C MET A 50 -7.44 -1.06 -1.36
N ILE A 51 -6.21 -1.15 -0.85
CA ILE A 51 -5.82 -0.66 0.47
C ILE A 51 -4.87 0.51 0.22
N CYS A 52 -5.16 1.68 0.75
CA CYS A 52 -4.33 2.86 0.53
C CYS A 52 -4.30 3.78 1.75
N HIS A 53 -3.17 4.50 1.90
CA HIS A 53 -3.05 5.54 2.92
C HIS A 53 -3.92 6.75 2.62
N VAL A 54 -4.53 7.34 3.67
CA VAL A 54 -5.36 8.56 3.52
C VAL A 54 -4.49 9.81 3.37
N ARG A 55 -3.29 9.86 3.96
CA ARG A 55 -2.40 11.04 3.91
C ARG A 55 -1.84 11.35 2.52
N GLY A 56 -1.80 10.37 1.61
CA GLY A 56 -1.30 10.56 0.25
C GLY A 56 -2.24 11.28 -0.71
N PHE A 57 -3.45 11.64 -0.27
CA PHE A 57 -4.45 12.25 -1.17
C PHE A 57 -4.35 13.77 -1.31
N ASP A 58 -3.46 14.47 -0.60
CA ASP A 58 -3.29 15.92 -0.71
C ASP A 58 -2.40 16.36 -1.89
N GLY A 59 -2.61 15.75 -3.05
CA GLY A 59 -1.87 16.02 -4.28
C GLY A 59 -1.04 14.84 -4.78
N ASP A 60 -0.98 13.75 -4.01
CA ASP A 60 -0.25 12.56 -4.41
C ASP A 60 -1.07 11.69 -5.37
N LYS A 61 -0.34 10.92 -6.17
CA LYS A 61 -0.92 9.94 -7.07
C LYS A 61 -1.53 8.78 -6.28
N LEU A 62 -2.64 8.23 -6.77
CA LEU A 62 -3.24 7.03 -6.21
C LEU A 62 -2.24 5.87 -6.15
N SER A 63 -1.41 5.73 -7.19
CA SER A 63 -0.34 4.74 -7.27
C SER A 63 0.69 4.86 -6.13
N ALA A 64 0.96 6.07 -5.63
CA ALA A 64 1.89 6.32 -4.54
C ALA A 64 1.29 6.02 -3.15
N SER A 65 -0.03 6.13 -3.00
CA SER A 65 -0.74 5.85 -1.74
C SER A 65 -1.21 4.40 -1.60
N ALA A 66 -1.24 3.64 -2.70
CA ALA A 66 -1.67 2.25 -2.72
C ALA A 66 -0.67 1.33 -2.00
N LEU A 67 -1.18 0.53 -1.05
CA LEU A 67 -0.41 -0.48 -0.31
C LEU A 67 -0.62 -1.87 -0.89
N LEU A 68 -1.84 -2.19 -1.27
CA LEU A 68 -2.24 -3.46 -1.86
C LEU A 68 -3.47 -3.24 -2.74
N SER A 69 -3.47 -3.76 -3.98
CA SER A 69 -4.58 -3.55 -4.91
C SER A 69 -4.60 -4.62 -5.99
N ASN A 70 -5.79 -4.91 -6.49
CA ASN A 70 -5.99 -5.63 -7.75
C ASN A 70 -6.68 -4.76 -8.82
N MET A 71 -6.67 -3.46 -8.63
CA MET A 71 -7.25 -2.52 -9.59
C MET A 71 -6.49 -2.59 -10.92
N PRO A 72 -7.15 -2.57 -12.08
CA PRO A 72 -6.49 -2.50 -13.38
C PRO A 72 -5.51 -1.32 -13.46
N ALA A 73 -4.29 -1.58 -13.93
CA ALA A 73 -3.24 -0.55 -13.98
C ALA A 73 -3.64 0.66 -14.83
N GLU A 74 -4.45 0.44 -15.87
CA GLU A 74 -4.98 1.49 -16.74
C GLU A 74 -5.90 2.46 -16.00
N LEU A 75 -6.78 1.95 -15.11
CA LEU A 75 -7.63 2.80 -14.27
C LEU A 75 -6.82 3.63 -13.29
N VAL A 76 -5.79 3.04 -12.67
CA VAL A 76 -4.90 3.76 -11.75
C VAL A 76 -4.11 4.83 -12.50
N SER A 77 -3.55 4.50 -13.67
CA SER A 77 -2.80 5.43 -14.51
C SER A 77 -3.68 6.60 -14.98
N LYS A 78 -4.91 6.31 -15.40
CA LYS A 78 -5.86 7.34 -15.83
C LYS A 78 -6.26 8.25 -14.68
N TYR A 79 -6.54 7.68 -13.50
CA TYR A 79 -6.82 8.44 -12.28
C TYR A 79 -5.69 9.43 -11.96
N ASP A 80 -4.45 8.94 -11.99
CA ASP A 80 -3.26 9.75 -11.67
C ASP A 80 -3.00 10.83 -12.74
N SER A 81 -3.17 10.50 -14.03
CA SER A 81 -2.94 11.44 -15.13
C SER A 81 -3.93 12.60 -15.14
N LEU A 82 -5.14 12.39 -14.65
CA LEU A 82 -6.19 13.38 -14.54
C LEU A 82 -6.23 14.10 -13.18
N ALA A 83 -5.29 13.80 -12.28
CA ALA A 83 -5.27 14.33 -10.91
C ALA A 83 -6.61 14.16 -10.17
N MET A 84 -7.27 13.02 -10.37
CA MET A 84 -8.63 12.75 -9.90
C MET A 84 -8.77 12.80 -8.37
N ALA A 85 -7.66 12.72 -7.62
CA ALA A 85 -7.66 12.85 -6.18
C ALA A 85 -8.27 14.17 -5.70
N HIS A 86 -8.07 15.26 -6.43
CA HIS A 86 -8.62 16.59 -6.12
C HIS A 86 -10.16 16.66 -6.27
N TYR A 87 -10.71 15.84 -7.14
CA TYR A 87 -12.15 15.81 -7.45
C TYR A 87 -12.86 14.65 -6.76
N SER A 88 -12.12 13.76 -6.09
CA SER A 88 -12.68 12.55 -5.50
C SER A 88 -13.56 12.84 -4.30
N VAL A 89 -14.85 12.57 -4.45
CA VAL A 89 -15.84 12.61 -3.36
C VAL A 89 -15.41 11.68 -2.22
N GLY A 90 -14.93 10.48 -2.53
CA GLY A 90 -14.44 9.52 -1.55
C GLY A 90 -13.26 10.05 -0.75
N VAL A 91 -12.28 10.67 -1.41
CA VAL A 91 -11.10 11.27 -0.74
C VAL A 91 -11.53 12.40 0.20
N ARG A 92 -12.43 13.28 -0.23
CA ARG A 92 -12.95 14.37 0.59
C ARG A 92 -13.65 13.80 1.84
N ARG A 93 -14.54 12.82 1.65
CA ARG A 93 -15.31 12.22 2.73
C ARG A 93 -14.42 11.44 3.73
N LEU A 94 -13.33 10.82 3.26
CA LEU A 94 -12.34 10.16 4.14
C LEU A 94 -11.64 11.13 5.12
N LYS A 95 -11.62 12.44 4.83
CA LYS A 95 -11.07 13.46 5.76
C LYS A 95 -12.06 13.81 6.87
N GLU A 96 -13.35 13.58 6.65
CA GLU A 96 -14.45 14.02 7.51
C GLU A 96 -15.03 12.90 8.38
N THR A 97 -14.87 11.62 7.98
CA THR A 97 -15.46 10.48 8.69
C THR A 97 -14.49 9.33 8.93
N THR A 98 -14.79 8.56 9.95
CA THR A 98 -14.16 7.27 10.27
C THR A 98 -15.14 6.10 10.14
N THR A 99 -16.40 6.37 9.76
CA THR A 99 -17.40 5.34 9.52
C THR A 99 -17.38 4.88 8.06
N PRO A 100 -17.75 3.62 7.77
CA PRO A 100 -17.90 3.15 6.40
C PRO A 100 -18.93 3.96 5.60
N PHE A 101 -18.68 4.12 4.31
CA PHE A 101 -19.60 4.79 3.39
C PHE A 101 -19.45 4.25 1.97
N CYS A 102 -20.49 4.42 1.17
CA CYS A 102 -20.50 4.14 -0.26
C CYS A 102 -20.50 5.43 -1.06
N ILE A 103 -19.82 5.43 -2.20
CA ILE A 103 -19.87 6.46 -3.23
C ILE A 103 -20.19 5.77 -4.55
N THR A 104 -21.23 6.22 -5.22
CA THR A 104 -21.62 5.73 -6.55
C THR A 104 -21.01 6.61 -7.64
N VAL A 105 -21.02 6.10 -8.87
CA VAL A 105 -20.61 6.90 -10.05
C VAL A 105 -21.55 8.10 -10.21
N GLU A 106 -22.83 7.96 -9.88
CA GLU A 106 -23.83 9.02 -9.90
C GLU A 106 -23.55 10.12 -8.86
N ASP A 107 -22.99 9.77 -7.67
CA ASP A 107 -22.55 10.75 -6.69
C ASP A 107 -21.38 11.58 -7.22
N TRP A 108 -20.43 10.95 -7.95
CA TRP A 108 -19.35 11.66 -8.60
C TRP A 108 -19.84 12.61 -9.67
N GLU A 109 -20.80 12.18 -10.51
CA GLU A 109 -21.42 13.01 -11.55
C GLU A 109 -22.15 14.22 -10.96
N ARG A 110 -22.85 14.02 -9.84
CA ARG A 110 -23.64 15.05 -9.16
C ARG A 110 -22.75 16.12 -8.48
N GLU A 111 -21.66 15.71 -7.87
CA GLU A 111 -20.82 16.60 -7.06
C GLU A 111 -19.72 17.32 -7.87
N ASN A 112 -19.47 16.89 -9.09
CA ASN A 112 -18.45 17.48 -9.93
C ASN A 112 -19.11 17.96 -11.23
N GLU A 113 -19.01 19.26 -11.52
CA GLU A 113 -19.36 19.77 -12.85
C GLU A 113 -18.51 19.03 -13.89
N SER A 114 -19.19 18.36 -14.83
CA SER A 114 -18.62 17.34 -15.72
C SER A 114 -17.54 17.92 -16.64
N SER A 115 -16.29 17.83 -16.26
CA SER A 115 -15.20 17.96 -17.24
C SER A 115 -15.19 16.74 -18.16
N ALA A 116 -14.80 16.90 -19.42
CA ALA A 116 -14.69 15.80 -20.38
C ALA A 116 -13.78 14.67 -19.85
N ASP A 117 -12.75 15.03 -19.11
CA ASP A 117 -11.81 14.10 -18.47
C ASP A 117 -12.47 13.26 -17.38
N MET A 118 -13.30 13.88 -16.53
CA MET A 118 -14.09 13.18 -15.51
C MET A 118 -15.04 12.19 -16.17
N VAL A 119 -15.82 12.62 -17.15
CA VAL A 119 -16.75 11.75 -17.89
C VAL A 119 -16.01 10.57 -18.50
N SER A 120 -14.87 10.79 -19.13
CA SER A 120 -14.03 9.73 -19.70
C SER A 120 -13.60 8.69 -18.65
N TYR A 121 -13.20 9.14 -17.45
CA TYR A 121 -12.82 8.24 -16.37
C TYR A 121 -14.01 7.44 -15.83
N LEU A 122 -15.18 8.08 -15.64
CA LEU A 122 -16.38 7.42 -15.16
C LEU A 122 -16.94 6.39 -16.17
N VAL A 123 -16.84 6.67 -17.48
CA VAL A 123 -17.15 5.69 -18.52
C VAL A 123 -16.24 4.47 -18.40
N MET A 124 -14.94 4.70 -18.24
CA MET A 124 -13.96 3.61 -18.07
C MET A 124 -14.25 2.79 -16.81
N LEU A 125 -14.63 3.39 -15.68
CA LEU A 125 -15.04 2.65 -14.48
C LEU A 125 -16.23 1.73 -14.78
N ARG A 126 -17.25 2.21 -15.50
CA ARG A 126 -18.42 1.42 -15.89
C ARG A 126 -18.07 0.25 -16.80
N GLU A 127 -17.13 0.44 -17.75
CA GLU A 127 -16.63 -0.64 -18.62
C GLU A 127 -15.97 -1.78 -17.81
N TYR A 128 -15.30 -1.46 -16.70
CA TYR A 128 -14.75 -2.44 -15.76
C TYR A 128 -15.80 -2.98 -14.76
N GLY A 129 -17.08 -2.59 -14.89
CA GLY A 129 -18.16 -2.98 -14.00
C GLY A 129 -18.06 -2.36 -12.60
N ILE A 130 -17.39 -1.23 -12.48
CA ILE A 130 -17.23 -0.45 -11.25
C ILE A 130 -18.23 0.71 -11.28
N THR A 131 -19.38 0.52 -10.67
CA THR A 131 -20.45 1.53 -10.54
C THR A 131 -20.47 2.19 -9.18
N GLN A 132 -19.75 1.62 -8.22
CA GLN A 132 -19.67 2.12 -6.85
C GLN A 132 -18.37 1.71 -6.18
N ALA A 133 -18.02 2.42 -5.12
CA ALA A 133 -16.91 2.11 -4.23
C ALA A 133 -17.37 2.22 -2.76
N ASN A 134 -17.13 1.16 -2.00
CA ASN A 134 -17.42 1.07 -0.58
C ASN A 134 -16.12 1.29 0.20
N TYR A 135 -16.07 2.34 0.98
CA TYR A 135 -14.91 2.78 1.74
C TYR A 135 -15.01 2.32 3.19
N PHE A 136 -13.97 1.69 3.68
CA PHE A 136 -13.85 1.23 5.06
C PHE A 136 -12.62 1.89 5.69
N PRO A 137 -12.80 3.06 6.36
CA PRO A 137 -11.70 3.75 7.01
C PRO A 137 -11.10 2.90 8.12
N VAL A 138 -9.77 2.84 8.18
CA VAL A 138 -9.01 2.09 9.17
C VAL A 138 -7.82 2.91 9.67
N HIS A 139 -7.27 2.55 10.82
CA HIS A 139 -6.03 3.09 11.36
C HIS A 139 -5.30 2.01 12.14
N ASP A 140 -3.98 2.14 12.25
CA ASP A 140 -3.18 1.28 13.12
C ASP A 140 -2.97 1.91 14.51
N ALA A 141 -2.24 1.21 15.38
CA ALA A 141 -1.92 1.66 16.73
C ALA A 141 -1.07 2.95 16.76
N ASP A 142 -0.32 3.23 15.69
CA ASP A 142 0.48 4.45 15.53
C ASP A 142 -0.35 5.64 14.98
N GLY A 143 -1.65 5.44 14.75
CA GLY A 143 -2.56 6.45 14.21
C GLY A 143 -2.38 6.72 12.71
N ARG A 144 -1.71 5.84 11.97
CA ARG A 144 -1.63 5.94 10.51
C ARG A 144 -2.99 5.60 9.91
N ARG A 145 -3.60 6.59 9.25
CA ARG A 145 -4.92 6.44 8.63
C ARG A 145 -4.80 5.84 7.23
N ALA A 146 -5.67 4.89 6.96
CA ALA A 146 -5.81 4.23 5.67
C ALA A 146 -7.29 3.95 5.38
N THR A 147 -7.57 3.39 4.23
CA THR A 147 -8.88 2.86 3.87
C THR A 147 -8.73 1.56 3.10
N VAL A 148 -9.65 0.64 3.33
CA VAL A 148 -9.89 -0.49 2.44
C VAL A 148 -11.09 -0.12 1.57
N ILE A 149 -10.94 -0.25 0.27
CA ILE A 149 -11.97 0.12 -0.72
C ILE A 149 -12.35 -1.14 -1.47
N TRP A 150 -13.65 -1.47 -1.47
CA TRP A 150 -14.22 -2.51 -2.31
C TRP A 150 -15.02 -1.86 -3.42
N MET A 151 -14.70 -2.19 -4.67
CA MET A 151 -15.26 -1.53 -5.86
C MET A 151 -16.10 -2.49 -6.69
N GLY A 152 -17.22 -1.99 -7.23
CA GLY A 152 -18.25 -2.79 -7.92
C GLY A 152 -19.06 -3.62 -6.93
N GLY A 153 -19.84 -4.57 -7.46
CA GLY A 153 -20.75 -5.41 -6.66
C GLY A 153 -22.17 -4.85 -6.61
N GLU A 154 -23.02 -5.45 -5.78
CA GLU A 154 -24.41 -5.00 -5.58
C GLU A 154 -24.45 -3.68 -4.80
N SER A 155 -25.44 -2.83 -5.10
CA SER A 155 -25.51 -1.47 -4.59
C SER A 155 -25.74 -1.36 -3.08
N ASP A 156 -26.44 -2.32 -2.46
CA ASP A 156 -26.88 -2.18 -1.08
C ASP A 156 -26.27 -3.27 -0.18
N LEU A 157 -25.15 -2.95 0.45
CA LEU A 157 -24.62 -3.79 1.52
C LEU A 157 -25.53 -3.70 2.75
N THR A 158 -25.93 -4.84 3.28
CA THR A 158 -26.64 -4.86 4.57
C THR A 158 -25.75 -4.34 5.70
N MET A 159 -26.34 -3.86 6.77
CA MET A 159 -25.57 -3.42 7.94
C MET A 159 -24.67 -4.55 8.48
N ALA A 160 -25.15 -5.79 8.50
CA ALA A 160 -24.37 -6.95 8.92
C ALA A 160 -23.14 -7.15 8.03
N THR A 161 -23.30 -7.07 6.70
CA THR A 161 -22.19 -7.16 5.74
C THR A 161 -21.20 -6.01 5.91
N MET A 162 -21.69 -4.79 6.13
CA MET A 162 -20.81 -3.64 6.39
C MET A 162 -19.98 -3.81 7.66
N MET A 163 -20.59 -4.31 8.75
CA MET A 163 -19.89 -4.60 10.00
C MET A 163 -18.81 -5.67 9.81
N GLU A 164 -19.13 -6.75 9.10
CA GLU A 164 -18.20 -7.83 8.81
C GLU A 164 -17.02 -7.34 7.96
N LEU A 165 -17.29 -6.62 6.87
CA LEU A 165 -16.25 -6.04 6.01
C LEU A 165 -15.39 -5.00 6.73
N GLN A 166 -15.97 -4.21 7.67
CA GLN A 166 -15.20 -3.29 8.49
C GLN A 166 -14.23 -4.04 9.42
N MET A 167 -14.67 -5.13 10.05
CA MET A 167 -13.80 -5.93 10.90
C MET A 167 -12.70 -6.61 10.09
N ILE A 168 -13.03 -7.17 8.92
CA ILE A 168 -12.02 -7.70 7.98
C ILE A 168 -11.02 -6.61 7.59
N ALA A 169 -11.48 -5.40 7.26
CA ALA A 169 -10.63 -4.28 6.88
C ALA A 169 -9.63 -3.90 7.99
N ILE A 170 -10.09 -3.85 9.24
CA ILE A 170 -9.25 -3.58 10.41
C ILE A 170 -8.16 -4.65 10.57
N HIS A 171 -8.54 -5.92 10.57
CA HIS A 171 -7.58 -7.02 10.74
C HIS A 171 -6.57 -7.10 9.58
N VAL A 172 -7.04 -6.96 8.34
CA VAL A 172 -6.17 -6.97 7.15
C VAL A 172 -5.18 -5.81 7.18
N PHE A 173 -5.62 -4.59 7.51
CA PHE A 173 -4.74 -3.44 7.57
C PHE A 173 -3.68 -3.58 8.67
N ASN A 174 -4.07 -3.99 9.88
CA ASN A 174 -3.12 -4.23 10.96
C ASN A 174 -2.09 -5.31 10.57
N ARG A 175 -2.54 -6.43 10.00
CA ARG A 175 -1.62 -7.49 9.55
C ARG A 175 -0.68 -7.03 8.45
N LEU A 176 -1.16 -6.22 7.51
CA LEU A 176 -0.33 -5.61 6.46
C LEU A 176 0.78 -4.74 7.05
N MET A 177 0.45 -3.94 8.08
CA MET A 177 1.43 -3.09 8.77
C MET A 177 2.44 -3.90 9.58
N GLU A 178 2.02 -4.97 10.26
CA GLU A 178 2.90 -5.89 10.95
C GLU A 178 3.91 -6.55 9.99
N ILE A 179 3.44 -7.11 8.87
CA ILE A 179 4.31 -7.70 7.85
C ILE A 179 5.30 -6.66 7.31
N ALA A 180 4.85 -5.43 7.04
CA ALA A 180 5.71 -4.36 6.57
C ALA A 180 6.74 -3.93 7.63
N SER A 181 6.40 -3.96 8.92
CA SER A 181 7.31 -3.68 10.04
C SER A 181 8.39 -4.76 10.16
N LEU A 182 8.01 -6.03 10.13
CA LEU A 182 8.94 -7.16 10.16
C LEU A 182 9.95 -7.12 9.00
N LEU A 183 9.50 -6.70 7.81
CA LEU A 183 10.38 -6.50 6.67
C LEU A 183 11.35 -5.34 6.89
N LYS A 184 10.93 -4.27 7.60
CA LYS A 184 11.80 -3.14 7.96
C LYS A 184 12.78 -3.49 9.08
N GLU A 185 12.36 -4.25 10.08
CA GLU A 185 13.24 -4.73 11.17
C GLU A 185 14.32 -5.67 10.64
N ASN A 186 14.01 -6.47 9.63
CA ASN A 186 14.98 -7.28 8.88
C ASN A 186 15.78 -6.45 7.85
N ALA A 187 15.41 -5.19 7.60
CA ALA A 187 16.21 -4.28 6.79
C ALA A 187 17.43 -3.84 7.61
N VAL A 188 18.57 -3.93 6.98
CA VAL A 188 19.85 -3.51 7.55
C VAL A 188 19.75 -2.07 8.05
N THR A 189 19.83 -1.86 9.36
CA THR A 189 19.88 -0.52 9.96
C THR A 189 21.34 -0.07 10.05
N LEU A 190 21.62 1.11 9.48
CA LEU A 190 22.90 1.79 9.65
C LEU A 190 22.82 2.70 10.87
N SER A 191 23.85 2.68 11.73
CA SER A 191 23.97 3.62 12.84
C SER A 191 24.27 5.05 12.31
N GLU A 192 24.00 6.06 13.12
CA GLU A 192 24.31 7.45 12.78
C GLU A 192 25.78 7.65 12.38
N ARG A 193 26.71 6.99 13.08
CA ARG A 193 28.14 7.06 12.77
C ARG A 193 28.48 6.39 11.43
N GLU A 194 27.84 5.27 11.12
CA GLU A 194 27.97 4.62 9.82
C GLU A 194 27.44 5.53 8.69
N ILE A 195 26.30 6.18 8.90
CA ILE A 195 25.71 7.13 7.95
C ILE A 195 26.62 8.36 7.77
N GLN A 196 27.16 8.93 8.84
CA GLN A 196 28.10 10.06 8.76
C GLN A 196 29.34 9.71 7.95
N CYS A 197 29.99 8.56 8.25
CA CYS A 197 31.15 8.10 7.47
C CYS A 197 30.80 7.88 6.00
N LEU A 198 29.63 7.34 5.72
CA LEU A 198 29.16 7.05 4.37
C LEU A 198 28.90 8.32 3.56
N ASN A 199 28.28 9.35 4.17
CA ASN A 199 28.05 10.66 3.54
C ASN A 199 29.36 11.32 3.12
N TRP A 200 30.36 11.35 3.98
CA TRP A 200 31.66 11.91 3.65
C TRP A 200 32.41 11.08 2.59
N THR A 201 32.23 9.76 2.59
CA THR A 201 32.75 8.89 1.54
C THR A 201 32.08 9.18 0.20
N ALA A 202 30.76 9.42 0.18
CA ALA A 202 30.01 9.83 -1.00
C ALA A 202 30.50 11.20 -1.53
N ALA A 203 30.90 12.11 -0.63
CA ALA A 203 31.52 13.40 -0.96
C ALA A 203 33.01 13.28 -1.40
N GLY A 204 33.52 12.05 -1.55
CA GLY A 204 34.87 11.80 -2.04
C GLY A 204 36.01 11.97 -1.01
N LYS A 205 35.70 12.04 0.29
CA LYS A 205 36.69 12.18 1.37
C LYS A 205 37.42 10.87 1.66
N THR A 206 38.70 10.95 1.94
CA THR A 206 39.53 9.84 2.42
C THR A 206 39.23 9.53 3.89
N SER A 207 39.58 8.31 4.36
CA SER A 207 39.37 7.94 5.77
C SER A 207 40.12 8.87 6.76
N ALA A 208 41.27 9.38 6.38
CA ALA A 208 42.04 10.35 7.17
C ALA A 208 41.33 11.72 7.29
N GLU A 209 40.78 12.23 6.18
CA GLU A 209 39.98 13.47 6.18
C GLU A 209 38.67 13.30 6.99
N ILE A 210 37.98 12.18 6.82
CA ILE A 210 36.78 11.86 7.59
C ILE A 210 37.08 11.78 9.09
N ALA A 211 38.19 11.17 9.46
CA ALA A 211 38.67 11.11 10.83
C ALA A 211 38.84 12.49 11.45
N GLY A 212 39.49 13.41 10.71
CA GLY A 212 39.63 14.82 11.12
C GLY A 212 38.29 15.54 11.26
N ILE A 213 37.35 15.33 10.33
CA ILE A 213 36.02 15.97 10.34
C ILE A 213 35.14 15.48 11.51
N LEU A 214 35.15 14.19 11.76
CA LEU A 214 34.27 13.57 12.76
C LEU A 214 34.91 13.47 14.16
N GLY A 215 36.16 13.87 14.34
CA GLY A 215 36.88 13.73 15.60
C GLY A 215 37.16 12.28 15.98
N LEU A 216 37.44 11.42 15.01
CA LEU A 216 37.68 9.99 15.17
C LEU A 216 39.13 9.62 14.76
N SER A 217 39.54 8.39 15.05
CA SER A 217 40.73 7.83 14.44
C SER A 217 40.43 7.30 13.03
N GLU A 218 41.43 7.31 12.14
CA GLU A 218 41.26 6.70 10.81
C GLU A 218 40.90 5.22 10.88
N HIS A 219 41.43 4.50 11.88
CA HIS A 219 41.07 3.11 12.15
C HIS A 219 39.59 2.95 12.46
N THR A 220 39.00 3.86 13.26
CA THR A 220 37.59 3.87 13.62
C THR A 220 36.69 4.14 12.39
N VAL A 221 37.12 5.08 11.53
CA VAL A 221 36.40 5.36 10.27
C VAL A 221 36.40 4.14 9.36
N ASN A 222 37.56 3.50 9.18
CA ASN A 222 37.67 2.29 8.37
C ASN A 222 36.81 1.12 8.97
N HIS A 223 36.74 1.02 10.29
CA HIS A 223 35.89 0.06 10.96
C HIS A 223 34.40 0.29 10.61
N TYR A 224 33.91 1.53 10.72
CA TYR A 224 32.52 1.87 10.33
C TYR A 224 32.25 1.57 8.86
N LEU A 225 33.13 1.98 7.95
CA LEU A 225 32.97 1.74 6.51
C LEU A 225 33.00 0.25 6.17
N ASN A 226 33.82 -0.56 6.83
CA ASN A 226 33.83 -2.01 6.67
C ASN A 226 32.52 -2.65 7.17
N HIS A 227 32.00 -2.17 8.30
CA HIS A 227 30.69 -2.63 8.82
C HIS A 227 29.57 -2.29 7.85
N VAL A 228 29.52 -1.05 7.31
CA VAL A 228 28.55 -0.64 6.29
C VAL A 228 28.64 -1.52 5.06
N THR A 229 29.88 -1.78 4.57
CA THR A 229 30.12 -2.62 3.41
C THR A 229 29.54 -4.02 3.62
N LYS A 230 29.76 -4.63 4.79
CA LYS A 230 29.18 -5.94 5.17
C LYS A 230 27.66 -5.86 5.30
N LYS A 231 27.16 -4.88 6.04
CA LYS A 231 25.71 -4.69 6.26
C LYS A 231 24.94 -4.49 4.95
N LEU A 232 25.52 -3.77 3.98
CA LEU A 232 24.90 -3.55 2.68
C LEU A 232 25.20 -4.66 1.66
N ASP A 233 25.91 -5.72 2.08
CA ASP A 233 26.35 -6.80 1.18
C ASP A 233 27.06 -6.23 -0.05
N ALA A 234 27.98 -5.28 0.16
CA ALA A 234 28.76 -4.62 -0.88
C ALA A 234 30.16 -5.23 -0.97
N VAL A 235 30.73 -5.24 -2.16
CA VAL A 235 32.09 -5.76 -2.41
C VAL A 235 33.18 -4.75 -1.99
N ASN A 236 32.84 -3.45 -2.03
CA ASN A 236 33.74 -2.37 -1.66
C ASN A 236 32.96 -1.12 -1.22
N ARG A 237 33.69 -0.11 -0.67
CA ARG A 237 33.08 1.12 -0.16
C ARG A 237 32.32 1.93 -1.21
N THR A 238 32.76 1.93 -2.47
CA THR A 238 32.09 2.64 -3.56
C THR A 238 30.73 2.01 -3.86
N GLN A 239 30.68 0.68 -3.91
CA GLN A 239 29.43 -0.04 -4.07
C GLN A 239 28.50 0.13 -2.85
N ALA A 240 29.07 0.23 -1.63
CA ALA A 240 28.30 0.50 -0.43
C ALA A 240 27.62 1.88 -0.51
N VAL A 241 28.30 2.92 -0.98
CA VAL A 241 27.73 4.24 -1.23
C VAL A 241 26.58 4.17 -2.24
N VAL A 242 26.79 3.52 -3.39
CA VAL A 242 25.73 3.37 -4.41
C VAL A 242 24.50 2.64 -3.86
N LYS A 243 24.72 1.55 -3.11
CA LYS A 243 23.62 0.81 -2.48
C LYS A 243 22.90 1.64 -1.41
N ALA A 244 23.63 2.45 -0.64
CA ALA A 244 23.06 3.32 0.38
C ALA A 244 22.18 4.42 -0.22
N ILE A 245 22.62 5.05 -1.32
CA ILE A 245 21.82 6.04 -2.07
C ILE A 245 20.54 5.38 -2.60
N LYS A 246 20.64 4.21 -3.26
CA LYS A 246 19.48 3.48 -3.79
C LYS A 246 18.48 3.07 -2.72
N LYS A 247 18.93 2.82 -1.49
CA LYS A 247 18.07 2.45 -0.35
C LYS A 247 17.61 3.66 0.47
N GLY A 248 18.00 4.88 0.11
CA GLY A 248 17.60 6.11 0.79
C GLY A 248 18.28 6.35 2.15
N TYR A 249 19.38 5.69 2.45
CA TYR A 249 20.16 5.95 3.68
C TYR A 249 20.95 7.26 3.62
N ILE A 250 21.40 7.65 2.43
CA ILE A 250 22.11 8.90 2.12
C ILE A 250 21.61 9.46 0.80
N SER A 251 21.80 10.77 0.58
CA SER A 251 21.39 11.52 -0.63
C SER A 251 22.61 12.06 -1.39
#